data_a924bf2e74bd0a42c89392a24a466cf4
#
_entry.id   a924bf2e74bd0a42c89392a24a466cf4
#
_cell.length_a   1.000
_cell.length_b   1.000
_cell.length_c   1.000
_cell.angle_alpha   90.00
_cell.angle_beta   90.00
_cell.angle_gamma   90.00
#
_symmetry.space_group_name_H-M   'P 1'
#
loop_
_entity.id
_entity.type
_entity.pdbx_description
1 polymer ?
#
loop_
_entity_poly.entity_id
_entity_poly.type
_entity_poly.pdbx_seq_one_letter_code
_entity_poly.pdbx_strand_id
1 'polypeptide(L)'
;GTDSAQLIVVIRGQNDAPVATDDNATATEAGGSNNNQPGSNPTGNVLDNDSDPDGGESPSDVADYGETKAVSSVRTGNESGTGTEGVLGNELRGDYGWLTLNADGSYSYRLDNSQSEVQALRGTTDQLADSFSYTVMDADGAEDRASINITITGANDTPVANNDSATAVEAGGVNNGTAGVNPTGNLLDNDTDVDGYGETLSVTRINQGLKNVDAGTPLLARYGTLTVNSDGTYS
;
A
#
# COMPACT_ATOMS: atom_id res chain seq x y z
N GLY A 1 -9.28 -38.74 -73.19
CA GLY A 1 -9.71 -38.94 -71.86
C GLY A 1 -8.83 -38.07 -70.92
N THR A 2 -9.45 -37.35 -70.01
CA THR A 2 -8.76 -36.63 -68.93
C THR A 2 -8.90 -37.49 -67.68
N ASP A 3 -7.78 -37.71 -66.96
CA ASP A 3 -7.75 -38.35 -65.66
C ASP A 3 -7.39 -37.29 -64.61
N SER A 4 -7.93 -37.40 -63.39
CA SER A 4 -7.70 -36.46 -62.30
C SER A 4 -7.23 -37.22 -61.07
N ALA A 5 -6.20 -36.73 -60.43
CA ALA A 5 -5.71 -37.22 -59.13
C ALA A 5 -5.81 -36.14 -58.08
N GLN A 6 -6.05 -36.52 -56.83
CA GLN A 6 -6.11 -35.63 -55.67
C GLN A 6 -4.82 -35.81 -54.85
N LEU A 7 -4.18 -34.72 -54.51
CA LEU A 7 -3.14 -34.66 -53.47
C LEU A 7 -3.76 -34.14 -52.16
N ILE A 8 -3.69 -34.93 -51.11
CA ILE A 8 -4.04 -34.50 -49.75
C ILE A 8 -2.75 -34.22 -49.00
N VAL A 9 -2.59 -33.00 -48.54
CA VAL A 9 -1.49 -32.58 -47.65
C VAL A 9 -2.10 -32.39 -46.28
N VAL A 10 -1.59 -33.10 -45.30
CA VAL A 10 -1.93 -32.90 -43.88
C VAL A 10 -0.82 -32.09 -43.27
N ILE A 11 -1.15 -30.91 -42.74
CA ILE A 11 -0.27 -30.07 -41.93
C ILE A 11 -0.61 -30.37 -40.47
N ARG A 12 0.41 -30.61 -39.65
CA ARG A 12 0.26 -30.78 -38.21
C ARG A 12 0.94 -29.61 -37.53
N GLY A 13 0.27 -28.99 -36.58
CA GLY A 13 0.85 -28.02 -35.66
C GLY A 13 1.86 -28.66 -34.68
N GLN A 14 2.63 -27.87 -34.05
CA GLN A 14 3.44 -28.18 -32.85
C GLN A 14 3.02 -27.22 -31.79
N ASN A 15 3.06 -27.66 -30.54
CA ASN A 15 2.76 -26.81 -29.38
C ASN A 15 3.77 -25.68 -29.27
N ASP A 16 3.28 -24.45 -29.19
CA ASP A 16 4.04 -23.26 -28.77
C ASP A 16 3.82 -23.03 -27.26
N ALA A 17 4.73 -22.36 -26.60
CA ALA A 17 4.57 -22.03 -25.20
C ALA A 17 3.66 -20.79 -25.03
N PRO A 18 2.94 -20.68 -23.91
CA PRO A 18 2.24 -19.45 -23.56
C PRO A 18 3.22 -18.27 -23.45
N VAL A 19 2.71 -17.06 -23.61
CA VAL A 19 3.44 -15.81 -23.38
C VAL A 19 2.82 -15.11 -22.19
N ALA A 20 3.53 -15.16 -21.07
CA ALA A 20 3.14 -14.48 -19.84
C ALA A 20 3.61 -13.02 -19.84
N THR A 21 2.79 -12.12 -19.35
CA THR A 21 3.02 -10.67 -19.33
C THR A 21 2.84 -10.14 -17.92
N ASP A 22 3.79 -9.32 -17.45
CA ASP A 22 3.74 -8.74 -16.11
C ASP A 22 2.44 -8.00 -15.80
N ASP A 23 1.94 -8.22 -14.58
CA ASP A 23 0.78 -7.55 -14.02
C ASP A 23 1.18 -6.45 -13.05
N ASN A 24 0.31 -5.46 -12.93
CA ASN A 24 0.47 -4.37 -11.98
C ASN A 24 -0.84 -4.10 -11.26
N ALA A 25 -0.75 -3.91 -9.95
CA ALA A 25 -1.90 -3.55 -9.13
C ALA A 25 -1.50 -2.53 -8.05
N THR A 26 -2.49 -1.87 -7.46
CA THR A 26 -2.25 -0.89 -6.40
C THR A 26 -3.07 -1.25 -5.17
N ALA A 27 -2.39 -1.31 -4.03
CA ALA A 27 -2.99 -1.34 -2.71
C ALA A 27 -2.85 0.05 -2.05
N THR A 28 -3.84 0.44 -1.26
CA THR A 28 -3.74 1.67 -0.46
C THR A 28 -3.92 1.28 1.01
N GLU A 29 -3.07 1.81 1.87
CA GLU A 29 -3.21 1.57 3.30
C GLU A 29 -4.50 2.14 3.86
N ALA A 30 -4.86 1.68 5.04
CA ALA A 30 -5.92 2.30 5.84
C ALA A 30 -5.35 3.52 6.57
N GLY A 31 -6.07 4.63 6.54
CA GLY A 31 -5.63 5.88 7.15
C GLY A 31 -6.63 6.45 8.16
N GLY A 32 -6.42 7.71 8.56
CA GLY A 32 -7.23 8.42 9.52
C GLY A 32 -6.90 8.08 10.97
N SER A 33 -7.81 8.33 11.91
CA SER A 33 -7.59 8.05 13.32
C SER A 33 -7.68 6.55 13.61
N ASN A 34 -6.57 5.92 14.00
CA ASN A 34 -6.49 4.47 14.24
C ASN A 34 -6.99 3.63 13.04
N ASN A 35 -6.62 4.01 11.83
CA ASN A 35 -7.00 3.33 10.59
C ASN A 35 -8.52 3.20 10.40
N ASN A 36 -9.29 4.19 10.83
CA ASN A 36 -10.74 4.17 10.72
C ASN A 36 -11.27 4.47 9.30
N GLN A 37 -10.39 4.89 8.41
CA GLN A 37 -10.66 5.01 6.98
C GLN A 37 -10.07 3.78 6.28
N PRO A 38 -10.90 2.89 5.73
CA PRO A 38 -10.40 1.68 5.11
C PRO A 38 -9.58 2.00 3.86
N GLY A 39 -8.45 1.32 3.72
CA GLY A 39 -7.67 1.31 2.50
C GLY A 39 -8.30 0.43 1.41
N SER A 40 -7.52 0.08 0.41
CA SER A 40 -7.94 -0.80 -0.69
C SER A 40 -6.96 -1.96 -0.89
N ASN A 41 -7.53 -3.13 -1.14
CA ASN A 41 -6.80 -4.34 -1.46
C ASN A 41 -7.16 -4.77 -2.89
N PRO A 42 -6.18 -4.91 -3.81
CA PRO A 42 -6.47 -5.25 -5.19
C PRO A 42 -6.85 -6.72 -5.36
N THR A 43 -7.70 -6.95 -6.35
CA THR A 43 -8.06 -8.27 -6.89
C THR A 43 -8.05 -8.21 -8.40
N GLY A 44 -7.83 -9.32 -9.08
CA GLY A 44 -7.81 -9.40 -10.55
C GLY A 44 -7.58 -10.81 -11.02
N ASN A 45 -7.15 -10.93 -12.28
CA ASN A 45 -6.74 -12.19 -12.87
C ASN A 45 -5.46 -11.98 -13.67
N VAL A 46 -4.40 -12.70 -13.31
CA VAL A 46 -3.08 -12.57 -13.97
C VAL A 46 -3.06 -13.13 -15.39
N LEU A 47 -4.03 -13.96 -15.77
CA LEU A 47 -4.10 -14.54 -17.11
C LEU A 47 -4.81 -13.62 -18.13
N ASP A 48 -5.33 -12.46 -17.71
CA ASP A 48 -6.11 -11.58 -18.60
C ASP A 48 -5.26 -10.94 -19.71
N ASN A 49 -3.98 -10.69 -19.45
CA ASN A 49 -3.02 -10.11 -20.40
C ASN A 49 -2.05 -11.13 -21.00
N ASP A 50 -2.14 -12.38 -20.59
CA ASP A 50 -1.35 -13.48 -21.11
C ASP A 50 -1.98 -14.06 -22.39
N SER A 51 -1.16 -14.58 -23.27
CA SER A 51 -1.60 -15.17 -24.54
C SER A 51 -0.97 -16.53 -24.76
N ASP A 52 -1.62 -17.30 -25.62
CA ASP A 52 -1.07 -18.53 -26.16
C ASP A 52 -1.26 -18.53 -27.66
N PRO A 53 -0.19 -18.76 -28.48
CA PRO A 53 -0.32 -18.81 -29.92
C PRO A 53 -1.25 -19.94 -30.40
N ASP A 54 -1.33 -21.05 -29.66
CA ASP A 54 -2.15 -22.21 -29.98
C ASP A 54 -3.60 -22.07 -29.51
N GLY A 55 -3.88 -21.07 -28.64
CA GLY A 55 -5.21 -20.73 -28.12
C GLY A 55 -6.12 -19.97 -29.10
N GLY A 56 -5.70 -19.74 -30.34
CA GLY A 56 -6.42 -18.95 -31.33
C GLY A 56 -7.65 -19.65 -31.92
N GLU A 57 -8.75 -18.89 -32.15
CA GLU A 57 -9.89 -19.34 -32.95
C GLU A 57 -9.51 -19.47 -34.43
N SER A 58 -8.92 -20.58 -34.86
CA SER A 58 -8.76 -20.88 -36.27
C SER A 58 -9.91 -21.79 -36.74
N PRO A 59 -10.74 -21.36 -37.71
CA PRO A 59 -11.85 -22.15 -38.18
C PRO A 59 -11.44 -23.41 -38.96
N SER A 60 -10.14 -23.62 -39.19
CA SER A 60 -9.59 -24.70 -40.02
C SER A 60 -8.69 -25.69 -39.26
N ASP A 61 -8.38 -25.41 -37.99
CA ASP A 61 -7.55 -26.30 -37.18
C ASP A 61 -8.39 -27.01 -36.12
N VAL A 62 -8.63 -28.32 -36.37
CA VAL A 62 -9.51 -29.14 -35.51
C VAL A 62 -8.73 -29.85 -34.39
N ALA A 63 -7.43 -29.60 -34.24
CA ALA A 63 -6.58 -30.29 -33.29
C ALA A 63 -6.30 -29.46 -32.00
N ASP A 64 -6.30 -28.11 -32.08
CA ASP A 64 -5.92 -27.24 -30.97
C ASP A 64 -7.05 -26.27 -30.55
N TYR A 65 -8.29 -26.74 -30.65
CA TYR A 65 -9.46 -25.96 -30.25
C TYR A 65 -9.54 -25.85 -28.74
N GLY A 66 -9.19 -24.67 -28.20
CA GLY A 66 -9.42 -24.32 -26.81
C GLY A 66 -8.30 -24.74 -25.86
N GLU A 67 -7.05 -24.59 -26.27
CA GLU A 67 -5.95 -24.74 -25.33
C GLU A 67 -6.16 -23.82 -24.14
N THR A 68 -6.10 -24.38 -22.94
CA THR A 68 -6.33 -23.67 -21.69
C THR A 68 -5.00 -23.42 -21.01
N LYS A 69 -4.71 -22.16 -20.75
CA LYS A 69 -3.60 -21.77 -19.89
C LYS A 69 -4.05 -21.71 -18.42
N ALA A 70 -3.17 -22.09 -17.51
CA ALA A 70 -3.40 -22.06 -16.09
C ALA A 70 -2.13 -21.63 -15.35
N VAL A 71 -2.29 -21.08 -14.15
CA VAL A 71 -1.14 -20.85 -13.25
C VAL A 71 -0.72 -22.18 -12.63
N SER A 72 0.55 -22.54 -12.82
CA SER A 72 1.14 -23.78 -12.28
C SER A 72 1.92 -23.57 -10.98
N SER A 73 2.50 -22.37 -10.76
CA SER A 73 3.25 -22.07 -9.53
C SER A 73 3.23 -20.57 -9.20
N VAL A 74 3.54 -20.25 -7.95
CA VAL A 74 3.69 -18.88 -7.44
C VAL A 74 4.83 -18.83 -6.41
N ARG A 75 5.58 -17.72 -6.38
CA ARG A 75 6.61 -17.47 -5.37
C ARG A 75 6.77 -15.98 -5.10
N THR A 76 7.41 -15.61 -3.99
CA THR A 76 7.78 -14.21 -3.71
C THR A 76 8.92 -13.74 -4.63
N GLY A 77 8.99 -12.42 -4.87
CA GLY A 77 10.00 -11.79 -5.70
C GLY A 77 9.71 -11.89 -7.20
N ASN A 78 10.53 -11.20 -7.99
CA ASN A 78 10.38 -11.15 -9.45
C ASN A 78 10.87 -12.44 -10.14
N GLU A 79 10.63 -12.56 -11.45
CA GLU A 79 10.95 -13.73 -12.25
C GLU A 79 12.42 -14.17 -12.20
N SER A 80 13.36 -13.20 -12.21
CA SER A 80 14.79 -13.45 -12.30
C SER A 80 15.43 -13.76 -10.93
N GLY A 81 14.70 -13.54 -9.83
CA GLY A 81 15.17 -13.71 -8.48
C GLY A 81 14.98 -15.12 -7.91
N THR A 82 15.43 -15.29 -6.68
CA THR A 82 15.07 -16.41 -5.82
C THR A 82 14.00 -15.92 -4.83
N GLY A 83 13.00 -16.75 -4.56
CA GLY A 83 11.92 -16.40 -3.64
C GLY A 83 11.43 -17.62 -2.88
N THR A 84 10.50 -17.39 -1.98
CA THR A 84 9.81 -18.46 -1.25
C THR A 84 8.67 -18.98 -2.10
N GLU A 85 8.67 -20.30 -2.37
CA GLU A 85 7.58 -20.95 -3.08
C GLU A 85 6.28 -20.91 -2.25
N GLY A 86 5.17 -20.60 -2.94
CA GLY A 86 3.83 -20.63 -2.39
C GLY A 86 3.02 -21.83 -2.87
N VAL A 87 1.84 -21.99 -2.29
CA VAL A 87 0.86 -22.99 -2.70
C VAL A 87 -0.35 -22.25 -3.25
N LEU A 88 -0.72 -22.55 -4.50
CA LEU A 88 -1.89 -21.91 -5.14
C LEU A 88 -3.15 -22.08 -4.28
N GLY A 89 -3.94 -21.02 -4.20
CA GLY A 89 -5.13 -20.95 -3.36
C GLY A 89 -4.87 -20.66 -1.88
N ASN A 90 -3.60 -20.60 -1.45
CA ASN A 90 -3.23 -20.24 -0.08
C ASN A 90 -2.55 -18.86 -0.04
N GLU A 91 -2.59 -18.22 1.12
CA GLU A 91 -1.87 -16.95 1.34
C GLU A 91 -0.36 -17.18 1.30
N LEU A 92 0.33 -16.43 0.45
CA LEU A 92 1.78 -16.34 0.37
C LEU A 92 2.22 -14.98 0.92
N ARG A 93 3.03 -14.99 1.99
CA ARG A 93 3.55 -13.77 2.62
C ARG A 93 4.60 -13.11 1.74
N GLY A 94 4.34 -11.87 1.30
CA GLY A 94 5.31 -10.95 0.72
C GLY A 94 5.98 -10.06 1.77
N ASP A 95 6.59 -8.97 1.34
CA ASP A 95 7.25 -8.04 2.24
C ASP A 95 6.23 -7.24 3.05
N TYR A 96 5.14 -6.79 2.42
CA TYR A 96 4.16 -5.87 3.04
C TYR A 96 2.74 -6.43 3.11
N GLY A 97 2.47 -7.62 2.57
CA GLY A 97 1.14 -8.20 2.57
C GLY A 97 1.12 -9.68 2.24
N TRP A 98 -0.03 -10.17 1.86
CA TRP A 98 -0.25 -11.57 1.48
C TRP A 98 -0.96 -11.63 0.13
N LEU A 99 -0.38 -12.39 -0.80
CA LEU A 99 -1.01 -12.73 -2.07
C LEU A 99 -1.68 -14.09 -1.95
N THR A 100 -2.93 -14.20 -2.41
CA THR A 100 -3.57 -15.47 -2.75
C THR A 100 -3.73 -15.51 -4.26
N LEU A 101 -3.11 -16.47 -4.93
CA LEU A 101 -3.20 -16.69 -6.37
C LEU A 101 -3.74 -18.10 -6.61
N ASN A 102 -4.75 -18.21 -7.45
CA ASN A 102 -5.39 -19.47 -7.79
C ASN A 102 -4.90 -19.99 -9.17
N ALA A 103 -5.13 -21.28 -9.43
CA ALA A 103 -4.75 -21.90 -10.71
C ALA A 103 -5.49 -21.29 -11.92
N ASP A 104 -6.68 -20.73 -11.73
CA ASP A 104 -7.45 -20.03 -12.76
C ASP A 104 -6.97 -18.58 -13.00
N GLY A 105 -5.86 -18.18 -12.40
CA GLY A 105 -5.26 -16.84 -12.49
C GLY A 105 -5.89 -15.81 -11.57
N SER A 106 -7.03 -16.07 -10.98
CA SER A 106 -7.65 -15.11 -10.06
C SER A 106 -6.77 -14.88 -8.82
N TYR A 107 -6.64 -13.61 -8.42
CA TYR A 107 -5.84 -13.26 -7.27
C TYR A 107 -6.53 -12.24 -6.35
N SER A 108 -6.10 -12.24 -5.10
CA SER A 108 -6.34 -11.18 -4.13
C SER A 108 -5.05 -10.88 -3.35
N TYR A 109 -4.80 -9.60 -3.13
CA TYR A 109 -3.71 -9.17 -2.26
C TYR A 109 -4.29 -8.46 -1.04
N ARG A 110 -3.79 -8.78 0.15
CA ARG A 110 -4.19 -8.20 1.44
C ARG A 110 -3.01 -7.50 2.07
N LEU A 111 -3.08 -6.17 2.17
CA LEU A 111 -2.04 -5.35 2.77
C LEU A 111 -1.98 -5.56 4.30
N ASP A 112 -0.77 -5.53 4.86
CA ASP A 112 -0.52 -5.59 6.30
C ASP A 112 -0.43 -4.18 6.90
N ASN A 113 -1.58 -3.62 7.25
CA ASN A 113 -1.65 -2.31 7.90
C ASN A 113 -1.06 -2.28 9.33
N SER A 114 -0.50 -3.37 9.84
CA SER A 114 0.18 -3.37 11.15
C SER A 114 1.68 -3.07 11.06
N GLN A 115 2.24 -2.99 9.86
CA GLN A 115 3.64 -2.69 9.65
C GLN A 115 3.91 -1.19 9.72
N SER A 116 4.98 -0.83 10.43
CA SER A 116 5.38 0.57 10.61
C SER A 116 5.74 1.26 9.30
N GLU A 117 6.33 0.53 8.35
CA GLU A 117 6.70 1.05 7.05
C GLU A 117 5.47 1.37 6.19
N VAL A 118 4.42 0.56 6.31
CA VAL A 118 3.13 0.80 5.63
C VAL A 118 2.45 2.01 6.25
N GLN A 119 2.38 2.07 7.59
CA GLN A 119 1.76 3.17 8.31
C GLN A 119 2.52 4.51 8.19
N ALA A 120 3.77 4.48 7.76
CA ALA A 120 4.55 5.69 7.53
C ALA A 120 4.29 6.33 6.16
N LEU A 121 3.49 5.70 5.31
CA LEU A 121 3.12 6.23 3.99
C LEU A 121 2.01 7.25 4.14
N ARG A 122 2.17 8.44 3.55
CA ARG A 122 1.29 9.58 3.75
C ARG A 122 0.32 9.85 2.59
N GLY A 123 0.57 9.27 1.45
CA GLY A 123 -0.24 9.53 0.27
C GLY A 123 0.28 8.82 -0.97
N THR A 124 -0.12 9.28 -2.15
CA THR A 124 0.20 8.60 -3.41
C THR A 124 1.64 8.77 -3.88
N THR A 125 2.41 9.68 -3.28
CA THR A 125 3.82 9.94 -3.63
C THR A 125 4.79 9.07 -2.85
N ASP A 126 4.42 8.69 -1.63
CA ASP A 126 5.19 7.79 -0.79
C ASP A 126 4.72 6.37 -1.10
N GLN A 127 5.63 5.51 -1.57
CA GLN A 127 5.27 4.21 -2.11
C GLN A 127 6.22 3.13 -1.61
N LEU A 128 5.65 1.96 -1.36
CA LEU A 128 6.35 0.70 -1.21
C LEU A 128 5.95 -0.22 -2.37
N ALA A 129 6.72 -1.28 -2.58
CA ALA A 129 6.41 -2.26 -3.61
C ALA A 129 6.55 -3.67 -3.06
N ASP A 130 5.57 -4.51 -3.38
CA ASP A 130 5.62 -5.95 -3.16
C ASP A 130 5.60 -6.65 -4.52
N SER A 131 6.34 -7.74 -4.68
CA SER A 131 6.47 -8.43 -5.96
C SER A 131 6.38 -9.94 -5.75
N PHE A 132 5.67 -10.58 -6.66
CA PHE A 132 5.56 -12.04 -6.75
C PHE A 132 5.72 -12.45 -8.19
N SER A 133 6.22 -13.65 -8.44
CA SER A 133 6.26 -14.23 -9.79
C SER A 133 5.42 -15.49 -9.84
N TYR A 134 4.85 -15.72 -11.00
CA TYR A 134 4.03 -16.89 -11.27
C TYR A 134 4.47 -17.57 -12.59
N THR A 135 4.11 -18.82 -12.73
CA THR A 135 4.35 -19.58 -13.96
C THR A 135 3.00 -19.90 -14.57
N VAL A 136 2.86 -19.58 -15.85
CA VAL A 136 1.73 -19.99 -16.70
C VAL A 136 2.13 -21.26 -17.41
N MET A 137 1.22 -22.21 -17.51
CA MET A 137 1.43 -23.47 -18.18
C MET A 137 0.22 -23.77 -19.08
N ASP A 138 0.47 -24.23 -20.29
CA ASP A 138 -0.54 -24.72 -21.22
C ASP A 138 -0.97 -26.17 -20.94
N ALA A 139 -1.87 -26.71 -21.75
CA ALA A 139 -2.37 -28.08 -21.56
C ALA A 139 -1.33 -29.16 -21.92
N ASP A 140 -0.35 -28.85 -22.76
CA ASP A 140 0.74 -29.75 -23.18
C ASP A 140 1.98 -29.65 -22.29
N GLY A 141 1.99 -28.71 -21.33
CA GLY A 141 3.00 -28.57 -20.28
C GLY A 141 4.16 -27.64 -20.65
N ALA A 142 4.03 -26.80 -21.69
CA ALA A 142 4.97 -25.72 -21.93
C ALA A 142 4.68 -24.55 -20.97
N GLU A 143 5.74 -23.83 -20.57
CA GLU A 143 5.67 -22.86 -19.49
C GLU A 143 6.31 -21.51 -19.89
N ASP A 144 5.76 -20.44 -19.35
CA ASP A 144 6.37 -19.11 -19.31
C ASP A 144 6.11 -18.44 -17.94
N ARG A 145 6.84 -17.38 -17.63
CA ARG A 145 6.82 -16.71 -16.33
C ARG A 145 6.60 -15.22 -16.47
N ALA A 146 5.85 -14.67 -15.50
CA ALA A 146 5.70 -13.24 -15.32
C ALA A 146 5.64 -12.87 -13.83
N SER A 147 5.63 -11.57 -13.57
CA SER A 147 5.55 -11.02 -12.22
C SER A 147 4.22 -10.30 -12.01
N ILE A 148 3.68 -10.35 -10.80
CA ILE A 148 2.67 -9.43 -10.32
C ILE A 148 3.32 -8.44 -9.37
N ASN A 149 3.27 -7.15 -9.71
CA ASN A 149 3.88 -6.05 -8.98
C ASN A 149 2.78 -5.25 -8.28
N ILE A 150 2.82 -5.20 -6.96
CA ILE A 150 1.88 -4.47 -6.14
C ILE A 150 2.52 -3.16 -5.68
N THR A 151 2.04 -2.03 -6.19
CA THR A 151 2.41 -0.71 -5.67
C THR A 151 1.54 -0.41 -4.45
N ILE A 152 2.16 -0.08 -3.34
CA ILE A 152 1.48 0.27 -2.08
C ILE A 152 1.59 1.78 -1.91
N THR A 153 0.46 2.44 -1.75
CA THR A 153 0.36 3.89 -1.53
C THR A 153 -0.17 4.17 -0.14
N GLY A 154 0.19 5.32 0.41
CA GLY A 154 -0.25 5.77 1.71
C GLY A 154 -1.63 6.44 1.72
N ALA A 155 -2.13 6.61 2.92
CA ALA A 155 -3.26 7.46 3.25
C ALA A 155 -2.91 8.24 4.52
N ASN A 156 -3.24 9.52 4.56
CA ASN A 156 -2.91 10.36 5.72
C ASN A 156 -3.56 9.85 7.01
N ASP A 157 -2.77 9.66 8.03
CA ASP A 157 -3.20 9.40 9.39
C ASP A 157 -3.45 10.71 10.16
N THR A 158 -4.08 10.60 11.29
CA THR A 158 -4.38 11.77 12.14
C THR A 158 -3.40 11.83 13.30
N PRO A 159 -2.76 12.97 13.56
CA PRO A 159 -1.85 13.10 14.68
C PRO A 159 -2.52 12.79 16.02
N VAL A 160 -1.74 12.25 16.94
CA VAL A 160 -2.15 11.94 18.31
C VAL A 160 -1.55 12.98 19.23
N ALA A 161 -2.41 13.90 19.72
CA ALA A 161 -2.02 14.90 20.70
C ALA A 161 -2.11 14.32 22.13
N ASN A 162 -1.06 14.51 22.90
CA ASN A 162 -0.96 14.12 24.29
C ASN A 162 -1.05 15.34 25.21
N ASN A 163 -1.56 15.15 26.44
CA ASN A 163 -1.73 16.24 27.37
C ASN A 163 -0.40 16.72 27.93
N ASP A 164 -0.24 18.05 28.03
CA ASP A 164 0.88 18.72 28.65
C ASP A 164 0.50 19.26 30.01
N SER A 165 1.52 19.51 30.85
CA SER A 165 1.38 20.17 32.14
C SER A 165 2.52 21.11 32.39
N ALA A 166 2.20 22.27 32.98
CA ALA A 166 3.19 23.26 33.38
C ALA A 166 2.80 23.93 34.70
N THR A 167 3.79 24.40 35.44
CA THR A 167 3.58 25.07 36.73
C THR A 167 4.08 26.49 36.66
N ALA A 168 3.20 27.44 36.90
CA ALA A 168 3.56 28.84 37.15
C ALA A 168 3.72 29.07 38.67
N VAL A 169 4.69 29.85 39.05
CA VAL A 169 4.91 30.25 40.44
C VAL A 169 4.73 31.76 40.56
N GLU A 170 3.85 32.19 41.43
CA GLU A 170 3.64 33.63 41.67
C GLU A 170 4.87 34.31 42.34
N ALA A 171 4.98 35.59 42.17
CA ALA A 171 5.97 36.38 42.89
C ALA A 171 5.62 36.40 44.40
N GLY A 172 6.62 36.22 45.26
CA GLY A 172 6.45 36.10 46.71
C GLY A 172 7.33 37.04 47.50
N GLY A 173 7.40 36.80 48.80
CA GLY A 173 8.20 37.63 49.76
C GLY A 173 7.54 38.94 50.14
N VAL A 174 8.31 39.82 50.81
CA VAL A 174 7.79 41.11 51.18
C VAL A 174 7.61 42.00 49.95
N ASN A 175 6.37 42.47 49.71
CA ASN A 175 5.99 43.29 48.57
C ASN A 175 6.32 42.62 47.22
N ASN A 176 6.19 41.30 47.12
CA ASN A 176 6.56 40.51 45.94
C ASN A 176 8.03 40.70 45.51
N GLY A 177 8.92 40.89 46.49
CA GLY A 177 10.35 41.09 46.25
C GLY A 177 11.08 39.85 45.69
N THR A 178 10.44 38.67 45.72
CA THR A 178 10.93 37.46 45.07
C THR A 178 10.16 37.24 43.76
N ALA A 179 10.85 37.22 42.66
CA ALA A 179 10.23 37.02 41.34
C ALA A 179 9.54 35.65 41.21
N GLY A 180 8.38 35.64 40.58
CA GLY A 180 7.72 34.40 40.18
C GLY A 180 8.36 33.77 38.93
N VAL A 181 7.84 32.64 38.54
CA VAL A 181 8.30 31.90 37.34
C VAL A 181 7.11 31.63 36.43
N ASN A 182 7.21 32.11 35.20
CA ASN A 182 6.31 31.76 34.15
C ASN A 182 6.86 30.51 33.40
N PRO A 183 6.05 29.48 33.22
CA PRO A 183 6.49 28.29 32.49
C PRO A 183 6.61 28.58 31.00
N THR A 184 7.58 27.96 30.35
CA THR A 184 7.76 27.89 28.90
C THR A 184 8.04 26.45 28.51
N GLY A 185 7.72 26.06 27.28
CA GLY A 185 7.96 24.71 26.75
C GLY A 185 7.44 24.58 25.35
N ASN A 186 7.25 23.35 24.94
CA ASN A 186 6.66 23.04 23.65
C ASN A 186 5.57 21.96 23.81
N LEU A 187 4.37 22.23 23.31
CA LEU A 187 3.21 21.33 23.39
C LEU A 187 3.34 20.13 22.47
N LEU A 188 4.20 20.20 21.43
CA LEU A 188 4.36 19.12 20.43
C LEU A 188 5.43 18.09 20.83
N ASP A 189 6.13 18.29 21.97
CA ASP A 189 7.25 17.42 22.36
C ASP A 189 6.83 15.95 22.64
N ASN A 190 5.58 15.73 23.05
CA ASN A 190 5.02 14.41 23.36
C ASN A 190 3.93 13.97 22.38
N ASP A 191 3.65 14.76 21.36
CA ASP A 191 2.69 14.45 20.31
C ASP A 191 3.35 13.58 19.23
N THR A 192 2.55 12.76 18.56
CA THR A 192 3.06 11.83 17.54
C THR A 192 2.18 11.81 16.32
N ASP A 193 2.80 11.52 15.17
CA ASP A 193 2.13 11.13 13.96
C ASP A 193 2.83 9.89 13.38
N VAL A 194 2.08 8.94 12.85
CA VAL A 194 2.64 7.73 12.24
C VAL A 194 3.15 7.97 10.83
N ASP A 195 2.65 9.02 10.16
CA ASP A 195 3.09 9.47 8.85
C ASP A 195 4.53 10.00 8.91
N GLY A 196 5.51 9.14 8.61
CA GLY A 196 6.93 9.38 8.92
C GLY A 196 7.72 10.18 7.90
N TYR A 197 7.23 10.39 6.68
CA TYR A 197 8.01 11.01 5.60
C TYR A 197 7.97 12.54 5.60
N GLY A 198 8.62 13.15 6.61
CA GLY A 198 8.85 14.60 6.64
C GLY A 198 7.63 15.43 7.03
N GLU A 199 6.63 14.83 7.68
CA GLU A 199 5.52 15.53 8.27
C GLU A 199 5.94 16.32 9.50
N THR A 200 5.42 17.52 9.64
CA THR A 200 5.67 18.39 10.78
C THR A 200 4.37 18.71 11.48
N LEU A 201 4.28 18.38 12.77
CA LEU A 201 3.16 18.77 13.60
C LEU A 201 3.10 20.28 13.77
N SER A 202 1.90 20.83 13.88
CA SER A 202 1.70 22.24 14.14
C SER A 202 0.46 22.49 14.98
N VAL A 203 0.56 23.48 15.89
CA VAL A 203 -0.59 24.00 16.61
C VAL A 203 -1.30 25.03 15.73
N THR A 204 -2.58 24.81 15.44
CA THR A 204 -3.38 25.74 14.66
C THR A 204 -4.20 26.69 15.53
N ARG A 205 -4.68 26.20 16.69
CA ARG A 205 -5.63 26.93 17.53
C ARG A 205 -5.57 26.51 18.99
N ILE A 206 -5.86 27.47 19.89
CA ILE A 206 -6.01 27.25 21.33
C ILE A 206 -7.45 27.55 21.74
N ASN A 207 -8.01 26.69 22.58
CA ASN A 207 -9.38 26.81 23.06
C ASN A 207 -9.42 26.93 24.59
N GLN A 208 -10.22 27.86 25.11
CA GLN A 208 -10.53 27.97 26.55
C GLN A 208 -12.04 28.23 26.70
N GLY A 209 -12.80 27.17 26.94
CA GLY A 209 -14.26 27.25 26.97
C GLY A 209 -14.82 27.76 25.65
N LEU A 210 -15.43 28.93 25.63
CA LEU A 210 -15.99 29.56 24.42
C LEU A 210 -15.00 30.46 23.67
N LYS A 211 -13.79 30.64 24.19
CA LYS A 211 -12.76 31.46 23.57
C LYS A 211 -11.87 30.58 22.69
N ASN A 212 -11.74 30.97 21.42
CA ASN A 212 -10.87 30.32 20.43
C ASN A 212 -9.94 31.41 19.88
N VAL A 213 -8.65 31.15 19.87
CA VAL A 213 -7.65 32.00 19.24
C VAL A 213 -6.72 31.19 18.37
N ASP A 214 -6.26 31.74 17.27
CA ASP A 214 -5.28 31.11 16.41
C ASP A 214 -3.89 31.12 17.08
N ALA A 215 -3.05 30.15 16.74
CA ALA A 215 -1.68 30.09 17.22
C ALA A 215 -0.93 31.42 16.99
N GLY A 216 -0.08 31.81 17.96
CA GLY A 216 0.60 33.09 17.99
C GLY A 216 -0.22 34.24 18.59
N THR A 217 -1.53 34.04 18.82
CA THR A 217 -2.38 35.08 19.45
C THR A 217 -2.47 34.87 20.95
N PRO A 218 -2.20 35.90 21.77
CA PRO A 218 -2.31 35.79 23.22
C PRO A 218 -3.75 35.50 23.67
N LEU A 219 -3.93 34.46 24.48
CA LEU A 219 -5.18 34.09 25.12
C LEU A 219 -5.20 34.54 26.56
N LEU A 220 -6.05 35.53 26.88
CA LEU A 220 -6.25 35.99 28.23
C LEU A 220 -7.11 35.03 29.03
N ALA A 221 -6.51 34.35 30.00
CA ALA A 221 -7.17 33.49 30.96
C ALA A 221 -7.41 34.21 32.31
N ARG A 222 -7.96 33.49 33.30
CA ARG A 222 -8.34 34.06 34.61
C ARG A 222 -7.15 34.58 35.40
N TYR A 223 -5.99 33.94 35.29
CA TYR A 223 -4.82 34.19 36.14
C TYR A 223 -3.58 34.63 35.35
N GLY A 224 -3.67 34.75 34.05
CA GLY A 224 -2.55 35.10 33.19
C GLY A 224 -2.89 35.09 31.71
N THR A 225 -1.89 35.28 30.91
CA THR A 225 -2.00 35.22 29.46
C THR A 225 -1.14 34.05 28.95
N LEU A 226 -1.69 33.24 28.07
CA LEU A 226 -0.97 32.15 27.38
C LEU A 226 -0.81 32.52 25.92
N THR A 227 0.40 32.41 25.41
CA THR A 227 0.67 32.44 23.96
C THR A 227 1.24 31.10 23.57
N VAL A 228 0.67 30.47 22.53
CA VAL A 228 1.20 29.25 21.91
C VAL A 228 1.44 29.55 20.44
N ASN A 229 2.64 29.32 19.99
CA ASN A 229 3.01 29.50 18.58
C ASN A 229 2.67 28.25 17.75
N SER A 230 2.67 28.37 16.41
CA SER A 230 2.38 27.24 15.51
C SER A 230 3.40 26.10 15.61
N ASP A 231 4.63 26.37 16.05
CA ASP A 231 5.68 25.39 16.31
C ASP A 231 5.53 24.68 17.68
N GLY A 232 4.43 24.92 18.39
CA GLY A 232 4.13 24.35 19.69
C GLY A 232 4.75 25.09 20.88
N THR A 233 5.69 26.00 20.67
CA THR A 233 6.32 26.75 21.76
C THR A 233 5.29 27.62 22.49
N TYR A 234 5.35 27.68 23.84
CA TYR A 234 4.43 28.47 24.63
C TYR A 234 5.12 29.32 25.70
N SER A 235 4.45 30.37 26.07
CA SER A 235 4.85 31.28 27.18
C SER A 235 3.64 31.88 27.89
#